data_b94df18c4389d129a0ba9f2edeb6d8fb
#
_entry.id   b94df18c4389d129a0ba9f2edeb6d8fb
#
_cell.length_a   1.000
_cell.length_b   1.000
_cell.length_c   1.000
_cell.angle_alpha   90.00
_cell.angle_beta   90.00
_cell.angle_gamma   90.00
#
_symmetry.space_group_name_H-M   'P 1'
#
loop_
_entity.id
_entity.type
_entity.pdbx_description
1 polymer ?
#
loop_
_entity_poly.entity_id
_entity_poly.type
_entity_poly.pdbx_seq_one_letter_code
_entity_poly.pdbx_strand_id
1 'polypeptide(L)'
;MSGTVTKGQRNSFIAGIVLFVIGLGSHAWFPALLGVGLIVGAVVAHYAATQKAEALDQPWPWPADFRAAAEGMARPIDPTPKRLLPPDDKTKLVSHVATTPEELATLVADKPPAWPWALFTSVLVQRRNGVAARLRAVASGYQPRTRGPQYDGRGYAGLAQHAIGTFSDLAGQLNGFMLSPAFKGAFGDVDKESTADAEAIKDIANRLMDYHESFLRQAETVLQMPVRSDVLVFVADMGAFALCPLVGYDQFIATMCQRVGEAQDLLPYSDDTVWLDDATLNMDAPDGLMEAVGAQFKRFLN
;
A
#
# COMPACT_ATOMS: atom_id res chain seq x y z
N MET A 1 18.56 7.93 36.65
CA MET A 1 17.90 6.62 36.75
C MET A 1 17.46 6.22 35.36
N SER A 2 18.23 5.36 34.71
CA SER A 2 17.98 4.91 33.33
C SER A 2 16.94 3.79 33.35
N GLY A 3 15.75 4.08 32.85
CA GLY A 3 14.72 3.07 32.63
C GLY A 3 15.03 2.24 31.39
N THR A 4 15.49 1.02 31.60
CA THR A 4 15.69 0.03 30.53
C THR A 4 14.33 -0.42 30.00
N VAL A 5 14.04 -0.09 28.74
CA VAL A 5 12.89 -0.63 28.00
C VAL A 5 13.10 -2.12 27.82
N THR A 6 12.21 -2.93 28.39
CA THR A 6 12.33 -4.38 28.32
C THR A 6 12.03 -4.89 26.90
N LYS A 7 12.83 -5.86 26.44
CA LYS A 7 12.77 -6.51 25.12
C LYS A 7 11.37 -7.02 24.75
N GLY A 8 10.52 -7.28 25.74
CA GLY A 8 9.14 -7.72 25.55
C GLY A 8 8.15 -6.65 25.06
N GLN A 9 8.36 -5.37 25.40
CA GLN A 9 7.48 -4.27 24.96
C GLN A 9 7.74 -3.88 23.49
N ARG A 10 8.99 -4.00 23.04
CA ARG A 10 9.37 -3.75 21.63
C ARG A 10 8.81 -4.81 20.68
N ASN A 11 8.76 -6.06 21.12
CA ASN A 11 8.24 -7.18 20.31
C ASN A 11 6.71 -7.19 20.19
N SER A 12 5.98 -6.64 21.18
CA SER A 12 4.51 -6.55 21.10
C SER A 12 4.03 -5.46 20.13
N PHE A 13 4.84 -4.41 19.94
CA PHE A 13 4.52 -3.32 19.01
C PHE A 13 4.77 -3.74 17.55
N ILE A 14 5.86 -4.46 17.31
CA ILE A 14 6.22 -4.99 15.99
C ILE A 14 5.27 -6.12 15.54
N ALA A 15 4.78 -6.93 16.47
CA ALA A 15 3.84 -8.02 16.17
C ALA A 15 2.44 -7.56 15.74
N GLY A 16 2.04 -6.30 16.05
CA GLY A 16 0.73 -5.76 15.66
C GLY A 16 0.67 -5.27 14.22
N ILE A 17 1.80 -4.92 13.63
CA ILE A 17 1.89 -4.31 12.29
C ILE A 17 2.26 -5.34 11.21
N VAL A 18 2.93 -6.43 11.56
CA VAL A 18 3.54 -7.40 10.63
C VAL A 18 2.53 -8.41 10.01
N LEU A 19 1.24 -8.33 10.30
CA LEU A 19 0.27 -9.36 9.89
C LEU A 19 -0.65 -8.99 8.73
N PHE A 20 -0.22 -8.07 7.84
CA PHE A 20 -0.91 -7.86 6.58
C PHE A 20 -0.24 -8.66 5.44
N VAL A 21 -0.13 -9.96 5.66
CA VAL A 21 0.36 -10.90 4.64
C VAL A 21 -0.85 -11.49 3.96
N ILE A 22 -1.00 -11.27 2.66
CA ILE A 22 -1.93 -12.03 1.84
C ILE A 22 -1.30 -13.39 1.58
N GLY A 23 -1.44 -14.29 2.53
CA GLY A 23 -1.18 -15.70 2.27
C GLY A 23 -2.39 -16.30 1.57
N LEU A 24 -2.39 -16.40 0.27
CA LEU A 24 -3.36 -17.19 -0.48
C LEU A 24 -3.01 -18.67 -0.28
N GLY A 25 -3.12 -19.20 0.89
CA GLY A 25 -2.88 -20.63 1.03
C GLY A 25 -2.59 -21.24 2.40
N SER A 26 -2.39 -20.51 3.49
CA SER A 26 -2.06 -21.15 4.76
C SER A 26 -3.06 -20.93 5.89
N HIS A 27 -3.32 -22.00 6.65
CA HIS A 27 -4.36 -22.14 7.67
C HIS A 27 -4.09 -21.49 9.04
N ALA A 28 -3.27 -20.42 9.14
CA ALA A 28 -2.94 -19.78 10.41
C ALA A 28 -3.65 -18.44 10.61
N TRP A 29 -4.82 -18.45 11.23
CA TRP A 29 -5.92 -17.51 11.08
C TRP A 29 -6.16 -16.52 12.22
N PHE A 30 -5.50 -16.54 13.35
CA PHE A 30 -6.10 -15.97 14.58
C PHE A 30 -5.51 -14.68 15.19
N PRO A 31 -4.36 -14.10 14.83
CA PRO A 31 -3.85 -12.90 15.51
C PRO A 31 -4.18 -11.55 14.87
N ALA A 32 -4.67 -11.51 13.62
CA ALA A 32 -4.79 -10.25 12.86
C ALA A 32 -5.87 -9.26 13.38
N LEU A 33 -6.94 -9.76 14.02
CA LEU A 33 -8.05 -8.93 14.49
C LEU A 33 -7.77 -8.14 15.78
N LEU A 34 -6.77 -8.53 16.55
CA LEU A 34 -6.37 -7.84 17.80
C LEU A 34 -5.38 -6.68 17.56
N GLY A 35 -4.72 -6.63 16.39
CA GLY A 35 -3.68 -5.66 16.09
C GLY A 35 -4.18 -4.22 15.90
N VAL A 36 -5.30 -4.03 15.20
CA VAL A 36 -5.77 -2.70 14.78
C VAL A 36 -6.30 -1.87 15.96
N GLY A 37 -7.05 -2.48 16.88
CA GLY A 37 -7.56 -1.78 18.07
C GLY A 37 -6.46 -1.40 19.07
N LEU A 38 -5.36 -2.17 19.12
CA LEU A 38 -4.22 -1.92 19.98
C LEU A 38 -3.29 -0.82 19.44
N ILE A 39 -3.24 -0.59 18.11
CA ILE A 39 -2.38 0.42 17.50
C ILE A 39 -2.80 1.82 17.94
N VAL A 40 -4.09 2.16 17.87
CA VAL A 40 -4.57 3.49 18.29
C VAL A 40 -4.40 3.70 19.79
N GLY A 41 -4.72 2.70 20.61
CA GLY A 41 -4.57 2.76 22.06
C GLY A 41 -3.11 2.75 22.53
N ALA A 42 -2.23 1.97 21.87
CA ALA A 42 -0.81 1.88 22.19
C ALA A 42 -0.03 3.12 21.75
N VAL A 43 -0.36 3.72 20.61
CA VAL A 43 0.20 5.00 20.15
C VAL A 43 -0.05 6.08 21.22
N VAL A 44 -1.25 6.20 21.75
CA VAL A 44 -1.59 7.19 22.78
C VAL A 44 -0.94 6.88 24.13
N ALA A 45 -0.87 5.62 24.55
CA ALA A 45 -0.38 5.23 25.89
C ALA A 45 1.16 5.13 25.99
N HIS A 46 1.85 4.69 24.93
CA HIS A 46 3.31 4.50 24.96
C HIS A 46 4.08 5.82 24.93
N TYR A 47 3.49 6.86 24.34
CA TYR A 47 4.12 8.17 24.15
C TYR A 47 4.12 9.08 25.38
N ALA A 48 3.54 8.68 26.49
CA ALA A 48 3.54 9.49 27.70
C ALA A 48 4.90 9.63 28.41
N ALA A 49 5.91 8.85 28.03
CA ALA A 49 7.06 8.68 28.93
C ALA A 49 8.42 9.27 28.50
N THR A 50 8.74 9.53 27.22
CA THR A 50 10.12 10.00 26.86
C THR A 50 10.18 10.71 25.51
N GLN A 51 10.57 12.01 25.46
CA GLN A 51 11.55 12.49 24.45
C GLN A 51 11.93 13.97 24.56
N LYS A 52 13.19 14.28 24.23
CA LYS A 52 13.83 15.59 24.25
C LYS A 52 13.35 16.51 23.12
N ALA A 53 13.22 17.81 23.42
CA ALA A 53 12.65 18.83 22.55
C ALA A 53 13.41 19.10 21.22
N GLU A 54 14.66 18.67 21.09
CA GLU A 54 15.51 19.00 19.93
C GLU A 54 15.16 18.25 18.63
N ALA A 55 14.41 17.14 18.70
CA ALA A 55 14.01 16.37 17.51
C ALA A 55 12.73 16.87 16.83
N LEU A 56 12.01 17.82 17.46
CA LEU A 56 10.69 18.25 17.03
C LEU A 56 10.69 19.30 15.90
N ASP A 57 11.84 19.91 15.64
CA ASP A 57 11.95 20.98 14.65
C ASP A 57 12.45 20.52 13.27
N GLN A 58 12.69 19.22 13.11
CA GLN A 58 13.06 18.60 11.85
C GLN A 58 12.07 17.49 11.47
N PRO A 59 11.71 17.38 10.18
CA PRO A 59 10.87 16.28 9.74
C PRO A 59 11.60 14.94 9.88
N TRP A 60 10.83 13.88 10.06
CA TRP A 60 11.33 12.53 10.09
C TRP A 60 12.20 12.22 8.85
N PRO A 61 13.43 11.73 9.03
CA PRO A 61 14.31 11.44 7.91
C PRO A 61 13.85 10.20 7.16
N TRP A 62 13.42 10.37 5.92
CA TRP A 62 12.98 9.26 5.08
C TRP A 62 14.13 8.28 4.85
N PRO A 63 13.98 6.98 5.15
CA PRO A 63 14.91 5.95 4.70
C PRO A 63 15.07 5.98 3.18
N ALA A 64 16.25 5.58 2.70
CA ALA A 64 16.58 5.68 1.28
C ALA A 64 15.67 4.83 0.40
N ASP A 65 15.29 3.64 0.85
CA ASP A 65 14.37 2.72 0.20
C ASP A 65 12.94 3.26 0.15
N PHE A 66 12.42 3.83 1.26
CA PHE A 66 11.11 4.47 1.28
C PHE A 66 11.05 5.68 0.36
N ARG A 67 12.11 6.51 0.38
CA ARG A 67 12.22 7.67 -0.53
C ARG A 67 12.21 7.24 -1.99
N ALA A 68 13.01 6.24 -2.35
CA ALA A 68 13.08 5.72 -3.71
C ALA A 68 11.73 5.15 -4.16
N ALA A 69 11.01 4.45 -3.28
CA ALA A 69 9.68 3.93 -3.56
C ALA A 69 8.65 5.06 -3.75
N ALA A 70 8.65 6.07 -2.88
CA ALA A 70 7.77 7.23 -3.00
C ALA A 70 8.04 8.03 -4.31
N GLU A 71 9.31 8.23 -4.68
CA GLU A 71 9.69 8.85 -5.95
C GLU A 71 9.28 7.97 -7.15
N GLY A 72 9.32 6.64 -7.00
CA GLY A 72 8.85 5.67 -7.98
C GLY A 72 7.39 5.83 -8.33
N MET A 73 6.53 6.14 -7.34
CA MET A 73 5.10 6.38 -7.55
C MET A 73 4.80 7.53 -8.52
N ALA A 74 5.73 8.47 -8.72
CA ALA A 74 5.57 9.57 -9.66
C ALA A 74 5.55 9.11 -11.13
N ARG A 75 5.90 7.86 -11.42
CA ARG A 75 5.97 7.30 -12.77
C ARG A 75 4.85 6.27 -12.97
N PRO A 76 4.34 6.11 -14.20
CA PRO A 76 3.50 4.97 -14.53
C PRO A 76 4.24 3.66 -14.27
N ILE A 77 3.52 2.65 -13.79
CA ILE A 77 4.06 1.30 -13.72
C ILE A 77 4.18 0.75 -15.13
N ASP A 78 5.39 0.32 -15.49
CA ASP A 78 5.65 -0.47 -16.70
C ASP A 78 5.41 -1.95 -16.34
N PRO A 79 4.39 -2.59 -16.93
CA PRO A 79 4.07 -3.97 -16.64
C PRO A 79 5.01 -4.97 -17.31
N THR A 80 6.00 -4.51 -18.11
CA THR A 80 6.92 -5.39 -18.83
C THR A 80 7.77 -6.19 -17.83
N PRO A 81 7.64 -7.53 -17.79
CA PRO A 81 8.44 -8.34 -16.86
C PRO A 81 9.92 -8.28 -17.24
N LYS A 82 10.76 -8.26 -16.22
CA LYS A 82 12.21 -8.45 -16.43
C LYS A 82 12.43 -9.91 -16.79
N ARG A 83 12.99 -10.19 -17.96
CA ARG A 83 13.22 -11.56 -18.40
C ARG A 83 14.13 -12.33 -17.47
N LEU A 84 13.70 -13.53 -17.08
CA LEU A 84 14.50 -14.49 -16.31
C LEU A 84 15.32 -15.42 -17.22
N LEU A 85 14.85 -15.67 -18.45
CA LEU A 85 15.50 -16.58 -19.39
C LEU A 85 16.14 -15.81 -20.57
N PRO A 86 17.26 -16.32 -21.13
CA PRO A 86 17.83 -15.76 -22.36
C PRO A 86 16.77 -15.75 -23.47
N PRO A 87 16.74 -14.74 -24.33
CA PRO A 87 15.82 -14.69 -25.44
C PRO A 87 16.11 -15.88 -26.37
N ASP A 88 15.16 -16.79 -26.48
CA ASP A 88 15.13 -17.66 -27.66
C ASP A 88 14.67 -16.78 -28.83
N ASP A 89 15.41 -16.73 -29.94
CA ASP A 89 15.22 -15.79 -31.07
C ASP A 89 13.81 -15.84 -31.69
N LYS A 90 12.98 -16.78 -31.28
CA LYS A 90 11.63 -16.99 -31.82
C LYS A 90 10.49 -16.56 -30.88
N THR A 91 10.73 -16.29 -29.61
CA THR A 91 9.68 -15.89 -28.67
C THR A 91 9.59 -14.38 -28.60
N LYS A 92 8.62 -13.80 -29.30
CA LYS A 92 8.21 -12.42 -29.10
C LYS A 92 7.66 -12.32 -27.68
N LEU A 93 8.33 -11.57 -26.79
CA LEU A 93 7.77 -11.23 -25.49
C LEU A 93 6.47 -10.47 -25.71
N VAL A 94 5.38 -11.12 -25.43
CA VAL A 94 4.10 -10.46 -25.27
C VAL A 94 4.02 -10.07 -23.79
N SER A 95 3.86 -8.78 -23.52
CA SER A 95 3.46 -8.36 -22.17
C SER A 95 2.09 -8.98 -21.93
N HIS A 96 1.99 -9.79 -20.89
CA HIS A 96 0.74 -10.48 -20.59
C HIS A 96 -0.17 -9.67 -19.67
N VAL A 97 0.29 -8.49 -19.24
CA VAL A 97 -0.52 -7.52 -18.51
C VAL A 97 -1.04 -6.51 -19.53
N ALA A 98 -2.33 -6.52 -19.77
CA ALA A 98 -3.00 -5.64 -20.72
C ALA A 98 -2.95 -4.19 -20.24
N THR A 99 -2.51 -3.29 -21.10
CA THR A 99 -2.43 -1.85 -20.84
C THR A 99 -3.55 -1.06 -21.50
N THR A 100 -4.20 -1.66 -22.50
CA THR A 100 -5.34 -1.07 -23.21
C THR A 100 -6.62 -1.91 -23.07
N PRO A 101 -7.81 -1.32 -23.29
CA PRO A 101 -9.06 -2.06 -23.27
C PRO A 101 -9.12 -3.19 -24.31
N GLU A 102 -8.49 -2.99 -25.47
CA GLU A 102 -8.45 -3.97 -26.56
C GLU A 102 -7.59 -5.17 -26.19
N GLU A 103 -6.43 -4.93 -25.57
CA GLU A 103 -5.57 -6.00 -25.04
C GLU A 103 -6.28 -6.76 -23.92
N LEU A 104 -7.04 -6.07 -23.06
CA LEU A 104 -7.81 -6.67 -22.00
C LEU A 104 -8.91 -7.58 -22.54
N ALA A 105 -9.61 -7.15 -23.59
CA ALA A 105 -10.62 -7.96 -24.26
C ALA A 105 -10.01 -9.22 -24.89
N THR A 106 -8.84 -9.09 -25.53
CA THR A 106 -8.09 -10.22 -26.09
C THR A 106 -7.66 -11.20 -25.01
N LEU A 107 -7.12 -10.72 -23.87
CA LEU A 107 -6.74 -11.55 -22.74
C LEU A 107 -7.91 -12.40 -22.20
N VAL A 108 -9.09 -11.81 -22.08
CA VAL A 108 -10.31 -12.50 -21.63
C VAL A 108 -10.82 -13.51 -22.66
N ALA A 109 -10.67 -13.22 -23.95
CA ALA A 109 -11.08 -14.12 -25.04
C ALA A 109 -10.15 -15.33 -25.18
N ASP A 110 -8.85 -15.10 -25.18
CA ASP A 110 -7.84 -16.11 -25.47
C ASP A 110 -7.48 -16.98 -24.24
N LYS A 111 -7.67 -16.45 -23.03
CA LYS A 111 -7.42 -17.13 -21.76
C LYS A 111 -6.06 -17.87 -21.75
N PRO A 112 -4.94 -17.19 -21.96
CA PRO A 112 -3.62 -17.82 -21.86
C PRO A 112 -3.36 -18.32 -20.43
N PRO A 113 -2.35 -19.17 -20.20
CA PRO A 113 -1.98 -19.62 -18.85
C PRO A 113 -1.86 -18.43 -17.87
N ALA A 114 -2.32 -18.60 -16.64
CA ALA A 114 -2.41 -17.56 -15.60
C ALA A 114 -3.27 -16.33 -15.98
N TRP A 115 -4.18 -16.45 -16.95
CA TRP A 115 -5.04 -15.36 -17.39
C TRP A 115 -5.85 -14.69 -16.25
N PRO A 116 -6.33 -15.39 -15.21
CA PRO A 116 -7.06 -14.73 -14.13
C PRO A 116 -6.21 -13.69 -13.40
N TRP A 117 -4.94 -14.03 -13.14
CA TRP A 117 -3.97 -13.15 -12.50
C TRP A 117 -3.51 -12.03 -13.43
N ALA A 118 -3.34 -12.34 -14.73
CA ALA A 118 -3.03 -11.33 -15.74
C ALA A 118 -4.17 -10.31 -15.85
N LEU A 119 -5.43 -10.75 -15.84
CA LEU A 119 -6.60 -9.88 -15.86
C LEU A 119 -6.67 -8.99 -14.62
N PHE A 120 -6.53 -9.58 -13.44
CA PHE A 120 -6.50 -8.85 -12.17
C PHE A 120 -5.44 -7.77 -12.18
N THR A 121 -4.19 -8.15 -12.50
CA THR A 121 -3.04 -7.24 -12.54
C THR A 121 -3.23 -6.13 -13.58
N SER A 122 -3.82 -6.45 -14.74
CA SER A 122 -4.11 -5.47 -15.79
C SER A 122 -5.04 -4.36 -15.32
N VAL A 123 -6.10 -4.71 -14.60
CA VAL A 123 -7.03 -3.72 -14.03
C VAL A 123 -6.32 -2.85 -12.99
N LEU A 124 -5.49 -3.46 -12.12
CA LEU A 124 -4.72 -2.71 -11.12
C LEU A 124 -3.79 -1.69 -11.79
N VAL A 125 -3.01 -2.11 -12.79
CA VAL A 125 -2.07 -1.24 -13.53
C VAL A 125 -2.80 -0.10 -14.22
N GLN A 126 -3.89 -0.39 -14.95
CA GLN A 126 -4.66 0.63 -15.66
C GLN A 126 -5.23 1.68 -14.70
N ARG A 127 -5.89 1.24 -13.61
CA ARG A 127 -6.46 2.13 -12.59
C ARG A 127 -5.39 2.95 -11.90
N ARG A 128 -4.29 2.33 -11.48
CA ARG A 128 -3.17 3.02 -10.83
C ARG A 128 -2.52 4.03 -11.79
N ASN A 129 -2.27 3.68 -13.03
CA ASN A 129 -1.67 4.60 -14.01
C ASN A 129 -2.62 5.76 -14.36
N GLY A 130 -3.94 5.54 -14.30
CA GLY A 130 -4.95 6.59 -14.46
C GLY A 130 -4.85 7.71 -13.42
N VAL A 131 -4.32 7.43 -12.23
CA VAL A 131 -4.13 8.44 -11.15
C VAL A 131 -2.67 8.87 -10.96
N ALA A 132 -1.76 8.52 -11.89
CA ALA A 132 -0.32 8.80 -11.78
C ALA A 132 0.01 10.29 -11.56
N ALA A 133 -0.77 11.22 -12.14
CA ALA A 133 -0.56 12.66 -11.92
C ALA A 133 -0.84 13.07 -10.47
N ARG A 134 -1.86 12.48 -9.85
CA ARG A 134 -2.23 12.73 -8.44
C ARG A 134 -1.18 12.11 -7.51
N LEU A 135 -0.73 10.88 -7.78
CA LEU A 135 0.36 10.24 -7.05
C LEU A 135 1.65 11.06 -7.11
N ARG A 136 2.00 11.60 -8.28
CA ARG A 136 3.14 12.53 -8.42
C ARG A 136 2.99 13.76 -7.55
N ALA A 137 1.79 14.34 -7.48
CA ALA A 137 1.54 15.52 -6.66
C ALA A 137 1.75 15.23 -5.18
N VAL A 138 1.22 14.12 -4.64
CA VAL A 138 1.41 13.77 -3.23
C VAL A 138 2.85 13.32 -2.92
N ALA A 139 3.52 12.63 -3.83
CA ALA A 139 4.93 12.25 -3.70
C ALA A 139 5.87 13.47 -3.67
N SER A 140 5.46 14.60 -4.26
CA SER A 140 6.19 15.88 -4.19
C SER A 140 6.12 16.57 -2.83
N GLY A 141 5.34 16.04 -1.89
CA GLY A 141 5.19 16.57 -0.54
C GLY A 141 4.17 17.70 -0.44
N TYR A 142 4.33 18.55 0.59
CA TYR A 142 3.37 19.60 0.93
C TYR A 142 3.22 20.66 -0.17
N GLN A 143 2.02 20.79 -0.67
CA GLN A 143 1.64 21.80 -1.67
C GLN A 143 0.18 22.24 -1.46
N PRO A 144 -0.10 23.33 -0.73
CA PRO A 144 -1.47 23.77 -0.47
C PRO A 144 -2.16 24.21 -1.76
N ARG A 145 -3.32 23.64 -2.07
CA ARG A 145 -4.10 23.95 -3.28
C ARG A 145 -4.95 25.19 -3.14
N THR A 146 -5.30 25.60 -1.92
CA THR A 146 -6.26 26.69 -1.69
C THR A 146 -5.64 27.81 -0.87
N ARG A 147 -5.96 29.06 -1.24
CA ARG A 147 -5.73 30.23 -0.40
C ARG A 147 -6.92 30.32 0.56
N GLY A 148 -6.68 30.14 1.83
CA GLY A 148 -7.70 30.21 2.89
C GLY A 148 -7.06 30.47 4.24
N PRO A 149 -7.85 30.51 5.32
CA PRO A 149 -7.30 30.60 6.67
C PRO A 149 -6.36 29.41 6.89
N GLN A 150 -5.15 29.73 7.37
CA GLN A 150 -4.15 28.72 7.67
C GLN A 150 -4.49 28.03 8.98
N TYR A 151 -4.41 26.72 8.99
CA TYR A 151 -4.54 25.92 10.20
C TYR A 151 -3.33 26.17 11.11
N ASP A 152 -3.60 26.36 12.38
CA ASP A 152 -2.59 26.28 13.44
C ASP A 152 -2.29 24.81 13.80
N GLY A 153 -1.34 24.60 14.71
CA GLY A 153 -0.95 23.25 15.10
C GLY A 153 -2.07 22.43 15.70
N ARG A 154 -2.96 23.06 16.50
CA ARG A 154 -4.09 22.34 17.11
C ARG A 154 -5.16 21.97 16.06
N GLY A 155 -5.49 22.88 15.18
CA GLY A 155 -6.44 22.60 14.10
C GLY A 155 -5.93 21.49 13.15
N TYR A 156 -4.65 21.53 12.78
CA TYR A 156 -4.05 20.50 11.96
C TYR A 156 -3.94 19.16 12.70
N ALA A 157 -3.64 19.14 14.01
CA ALA A 157 -3.64 17.91 14.80
C ALA A 157 -5.01 17.22 14.81
N GLY A 158 -6.11 17.99 14.93
CA GLY A 158 -7.46 17.44 14.83
C GLY A 158 -7.71 16.79 13.47
N LEU A 159 -7.31 17.44 12.38
CA LEU A 159 -7.40 16.89 11.02
C LEU A 159 -6.54 15.63 10.85
N ALA A 160 -5.31 15.64 11.34
CA ALA A 160 -4.39 14.50 11.28
C ALA A 160 -4.93 13.31 12.09
N GLN A 161 -5.50 13.54 13.26
CA GLN A 161 -6.15 12.48 14.06
C GLN A 161 -7.33 11.85 13.31
N HIS A 162 -8.16 12.67 12.68
CA HIS A 162 -9.25 12.17 11.85
C HIS A 162 -8.72 11.35 10.66
N ALA A 163 -7.67 11.83 9.98
CA ALA A 163 -7.04 11.10 8.89
C ALA A 163 -6.51 9.74 9.33
N ILE A 164 -5.78 9.65 10.45
CA ILE A 164 -5.28 8.38 11.00
C ILE A 164 -6.43 7.41 11.29
N GLY A 165 -7.52 7.89 11.90
CA GLY A 165 -8.73 7.07 12.10
C GLY A 165 -9.29 6.53 10.79
N THR A 166 -9.41 7.39 9.77
CA THR A 166 -9.88 6.99 8.43
C THR A 166 -8.94 5.98 7.77
N PHE A 167 -7.62 6.14 7.89
CA PHE A 167 -6.65 5.14 7.40
C PHE A 167 -6.84 3.79 8.07
N SER A 168 -7.02 3.78 9.39
CA SER A 168 -7.26 2.55 10.16
C SER A 168 -8.55 1.85 9.72
N ASP A 169 -9.63 2.59 9.54
CA ASP A 169 -10.92 2.06 9.10
C ASP A 169 -10.82 1.49 7.67
N LEU A 170 -10.16 2.21 6.75
CA LEU A 170 -9.94 1.75 5.38
C LEU A 170 -9.08 0.47 5.35
N ALA A 171 -8.02 0.41 6.15
CA ALA A 171 -7.18 -0.79 6.26
C ALA A 171 -7.96 -1.98 6.80
N GLY A 172 -8.81 -1.78 7.81
CA GLY A 172 -9.70 -2.81 8.34
C GLY A 172 -10.71 -3.32 7.32
N GLN A 173 -11.35 -2.41 6.56
CA GLN A 173 -12.29 -2.77 5.51
C GLN A 173 -11.60 -3.51 4.35
N LEU A 174 -10.44 -3.04 3.93
CA LEU A 174 -9.63 -3.69 2.90
C LEU A 174 -9.25 -5.12 3.30
N ASN A 175 -8.78 -5.31 4.54
CA ASN A 175 -8.47 -6.64 5.06
C ASN A 175 -9.70 -7.55 5.03
N GLY A 176 -10.83 -7.07 5.54
CA GLY A 176 -12.09 -7.81 5.49
C GLY A 176 -12.52 -8.19 4.06
N PHE A 177 -12.33 -7.28 3.11
CA PHE A 177 -12.62 -7.53 1.70
C PHE A 177 -11.72 -8.61 1.10
N MET A 178 -10.40 -8.53 1.31
CA MET A 178 -9.44 -9.50 0.76
C MET A 178 -9.60 -10.90 1.35
N LEU A 179 -10.08 -10.99 2.58
CA LEU A 179 -10.39 -12.26 3.24
C LEU A 179 -11.77 -12.83 2.86
N SER A 180 -12.57 -12.08 2.12
CA SER A 180 -13.94 -12.48 1.78
C SER A 180 -13.97 -13.71 0.86
N PRO A 181 -15.02 -14.56 0.96
CA PRO A 181 -15.23 -15.66 0.02
C PRO A 181 -15.36 -15.19 -1.43
N ALA A 182 -15.91 -13.99 -1.66
CA ALA A 182 -16.06 -13.41 -3.00
C ALA A 182 -14.69 -13.13 -3.63
N PHE A 183 -13.73 -12.60 -2.87
CA PHE A 183 -12.36 -12.37 -3.35
C PHE A 183 -11.71 -13.69 -3.76
N LYS A 184 -11.76 -14.69 -2.88
CA LYS A 184 -11.14 -15.99 -3.14
C LYS A 184 -11.82 -16.75 -4.29
N GLY A 185 -13.14 -16.72 -4.32
CA GLY A 185 -13.94 -17.47 -5.31
C GLY A 185 -13.83 -16.92 -6.74
N ALA A 186 -13.47 -15.65 -6.92
CA ALA A 186 -13.35 -15.06 -8.26
C ALA A 186 -12.26 -15.73 -9.12
N PHE A 187 -11.18 -16.18 -8.50
CA PHE A 187 -10.06 -16.85 -9.18
C PHE A 187 -10.33 -18.34 -9.49
N GLY A 188 -11.43 -18.91 -9.01
CA GLY A 188 -11.78 -20.31 -9.19
C GLY A 188 -10.95 -21.25 -8.30
N ASP A 189 -11.00 -22.54 -8.65
CA ASP A 189 -10.18 -23.54 -7.97
C ASP A 189 -8.73 -23.47 -8.43
N VAL A 190 -7.79 -23.66 -7.51
CA VAL A 190 -6.33 -23.61 -7.78
C VAL A 190 -5.93 -24.51 -8.94
N ASP A 191 -6.57 -25.69 -9.06
CA ASP A 191 -6.27 -26.68 -10.09
C ASP A 191 -7.09 -26.51 -11.38
N LYS A 192 -7.97 -25.48 -11.47
CA LYS A 192 -8.91 -25.31 -12.58
C LYS A 192 -9.15 -23.85 -12.92
N GLU A 193 -8.20 -23.24 -13.62
CA GLU A 193 -8.36 -21.85 -14.14
C GLU A 193 -9.65 -21.66 -14.97
N SER A 194 -10.24 -22.73 -15.50
CA SER A 194 -11.49 -22.70 -16.23
C SER A 194 -12.71 -22.31 -15.37
N THR A 195 -12.58 -22.39 -14.05
CA THR A 195 -13.64 -21.99 -13.10
C THR A 195 -13.56 -20.53 -12.70
N ALA A 196 -12.52 -19.78 -13.10
CA ALA A 196 -12.36 -18.37 -12.81
C ALA A 196 -13.39 -17.51 -13.56
N ASP A 197 -13.95 -16.52 -12.87
CA ASP A 197 -14.94 -15.58 -13.41
C ASP A 197 -14.29 -14.23 -13.73
N ALA A 198 -14.24 -13.90 -15.03
CA ALA A 198 -13.61 -12.68 -15.51
C ALA A 198 -14.28 -11.40 -14.97
N GLU A 199 -15.62 -11.36 -14.86
CA GLU A 199 -16.31 -10.19 -14.34
C GLU A 199 -16.09 -10.05 -12.82
N ALA A 200 -16.16 -11.15 -12.08
CA ALA A 200 -15.86 -11.15 -10.66
C ALA A 200 -14.40 -10.71 -10.38
N ILE A 201 -13.43 -11.14 -11.21
CA ILE A 201 -12.03 -10.69 -11.11
C ILE A 201 -11.91 -9.19 -11.35
N LYS A 202 -12.57 -8.65 -12.37
CA LYS A 202 -12.59 -7.21 -12.64
C LYS A 202 -13.19 -6.42 -11.48
N ASP A 203 -14.30 -6.92 -10.92
CA ASP A 203 -14.99 -6.27 -9.82
C ASP A 203 -14.12 -6.22 -8.56
N ILE A 204 -13.46 -7.32 -8.20
CA ILE A 204 -12.56 -7.32 -7.03
C ILE A 204 -11.32 -6.45 -7.25
N ALA A 205 -10.75 -6.43 -8.47
CA ALA A 205 -9.63 -5.57 -8.80
C ALA A 205 -10.03 -4.09 -8.73
N ASN A 206 -11.18 -3.72 -9.30
CA ASN A 206 -11.72 -2.37 -9.21
C ASN A 206 -11.94 -1.96 -7.75
N ARG A 207 -12.56 -2.81 -6.94
CA ARG A 207 -12.79 -2.52 -5.53
C ARG A 207 -11.49 -2.36 -4.73
N LEU A 208 -10.46 -3.14 -5.03
CA LEU A 208 -9.14 -2.99 -4.44
C LEU A 208 -8.56 -1.60 -4.79
N MET A 209 -8.73 -1.15 -6.03
CA MET A 209 -8.26 0.17 -6.45
C MET A 209 -9.14 1.32 -5.92
N ASP A 210 -10.38 1.11 -5.56
CA ASP A 210 -11.21 2.09 -4.86
C ASP A 210 -10.67 2.39 -3.45
N TYR A 211 -10.14 1.38 -2.75
CA TYR A 211 -9.39 1.60 -1.50
C TYR A 211 -8.12 2.39 -1.74
N HIS A 212 -7.34 2.07 -2.76
CA HIS A 212 -6.15 2.84 -3.15
C HIS A 212 -6.49 4.32 -3.40
N GLU A 213 -7.54 4.61 -4.17
CA GLU A 213 -7.98 5.98 -4.41
C GLU A 213 -8.49 6.67 -3.14
N SER A 214 -9.04 5.92 -2.19
CA SER A 214 -9.45 6.45 -0.89
C SER A 214 -8.25 6.84 -0.03
N PHE A 215 -7.19 6.02 0.01
CA PHE A 215 -5.92 6.38 0.62
C PHE A 215 -5.30 7.62 -0.05
N LEU A 216 -5.32 7.69 -1.39
CA LEU A 216 -4.81 8.84 -2.13
C LEU A 216 -5.56 10.13 -1.77
N ARG A 217 -6.90 10.09 -1.65
CA ARG A 217 -7.70 11.25 -1.21
C ARG A 217 -7.32 11.72 0.20
N GLN A 218 -7.04 10.79 1.12
CA GLN A 218 -6.58 11.15 2.46
C GLN A 218 -5.19 11.79 2.43
N ALA A 219 -4.26 11.24 1.63
CA ALA A 219 -2.93 11.84 1.44
C ALA A 219 -3.02 13.26 0.87
N GLU A 220 -3.87 13.48 -0.15
CA GLU A 220 -4.15 14.81 -0.67
C GLU A 220 -4.71 15.75 0.40
N THR A 221 -5.62 15.25 1.25
CA THR A 221 -6.23 16.06 2.30
C THR A 221 -5.19 16.59 3.28
N VAL A 222 -4.29 15.74 3.78
CA VAL A 222 -3.28 16.16 4.77
C VAL A 222 -2.17 17.01 4.15
N LEU A 223 -1.78 16.76 2.89
CA LEU A 223 -0.68 17.44 2.21
C LEU A 223 -1.06 18.76 1.55
N GLN A 224 -2.34 19.01 1.31
CA GLN A 224 -2.80 20.20 0.58
C GLN A 224 -3.53 21.22 1.45
N MET A 225 -3.68 20.92 2.73
CA MET A 225 -4.30 21.85 3.67
C MET A 225 -3.38 23.06 3.93
N PRO A 226 -3.86 24.30 3.80
CA PRO A 226 -3.05 25.47 4.12
C PRO A 226 -2.77 25.53 5.63
N VAL A 227 -1.50 25.59 6.00
CA VAL A 227 -1.05 25.62 7.39
C VAL A 227 -0.06 26.74 7.66
N ARG A 228 0.07 27.15 8.92
CA ARG A 228 1.10 28.08 9.37
C ARG A 228 2.48 27.43 9.29
N SER A 229 3.53 28.25 9.23
CA SER A 229 4.92 27.79 9.09
C SER A 229 5.40 26.92 10.24
N ASP A 230 4.87 27.10 11.45
CA ASP A 230 5.21 26.31 12.63
C ASP A 230 4.64 24.86 12.60
N VAL A 231 3.76 24.56 11.64
CA VAL A 231 3.11 23.26 11.47
C VAL A 231 3.76 22.41 10.35
N LEU A 232 4.65 23.00 9.55
CA LEU A 232 5.19 22.35 8.34
C LEU A 232 5.89 21.02 8.61
N VAL A 233 6.60 20.88 9.73
CA VAL A 233 7.24 19.63 10.13
C VAL A 233 6.20 18.53 10.36
N PHE A 234 5.11 18.86 11.05
CA PHE A 234 4.02 17.90 11.28
C PHE A 234 3.35 17.48 9.97
N VAL A 235 3.14 18.43 9.03
CA VAL A 235 2.59 18.10 7.70
C VAL A 235 3.53 17.18 6.93
N ALA A 236 4.85 17.36 7.02
CA ALA A 236 5.82 16.50 6.38
C ALA A 236 5.77 15.07 6.94
N ASP A 237 5.71 14.92 8.27
CA ASP A 237 5.63 13.61 8.94
C ASP A 237 4.28 12.92 8.62
N MET A 238 3.17 13.64 8.68
CA MET A 238 1.86 13.13 8.28
C MET A 238 1.79 12.79 6.80
N GLY A 239 2.50 13.54 5.95
CA GLY A 239 2.64 13.23 4.54
C GLY A 239 3.35 11.90 4.31
N ALA A 240 4.49 11.68 4.99
CA ALA A 240 5.19 10.41 4.94
C ALA A 240 4.30 9.24 5.39
N PHE A 241 3.57 9.40 6.50
CA PHE A 241 2.59 8.41 6.97
C PHE A 241 1.50 8.11 5.91
N ALA A 242 0.94 9.15 5.32
CA ALA A 242 -0.12 9.01 4.33
C ALA A 242 0.37 8.38 3.00
N LEU A 243 1.67 8.41 2.71
CA LEU A 243 2.27 7.74 1.56
C LEU A 243 2.49 6.24 1.78
N CYS A 244 2.57 5.74 3.01
CA CYS A 244 2.87 4.33 3.28
C CYS A 244 1.93 3.36 2.54
N PRO A 245 0.59 3.48 2.62
CA PRO A 245 -0.28 2.58 1.87
C PRO A 245 -0.13 2.71 0.36
N LEU A 246 0.14 3.91 -0.17
CA LEU A 246 0.30 4.12 -1.60
C LEU A 246 1.58 3.47 -2.13
N VAL A 247 2.69 3.58 -1.37
CA VAL A 247 3.94 2.87 -1.63
C VAL A 247 3.71 1.36 -1.62
N GLY A 248 2.99 0.87 -0.62
CA GLY A 248 2.64 -0.56 -0.52
C GLY A 248 1.85 -1.06 -1.73
N TYR A 249 0.87 -0.30 -2.20
CA TYR A 249 0.12 -0.63 -3.42
C TYR A 249 1.02 -0.66 -4.67
N ASP A 250 1.91 0.32 -4.84
CA ASP A 250 2.82 0.35 -5.98
C ASP A 250 3.75 -0.86 -6.00
N GLN A 251 4.32 -1.22 -4.85
CA GLN A 251 5.17 -2.38 -4.70
C GLN A 251 4.41 -3.69 -4.96
N PHE A 252 3.19 -3.79 -4.42
CA PHE A 252 2.31 -4.93 -4.66
C PHE A 252 2.01 -5.11 -6.16
N ILE A 253 1.57 -4.03 -6.84
CA ILE A 253 1.25 -4.09 -8.27
C ILE A 253 2.48 -4.44 -9.11
N ALA A 254 3.65 -3.86 -8.79
CA ALA A 254 4.91 -4.18 -9.47
C ALA A 254 5.30 -5.65 -9.29
N THR A 255 5.15 -6.19 -8.07
CA THR A 255 5.39 -7.61 -7.78
C THR A 255 4.42 -8.50 -8.56
N MET A 256 3.13 -8.14 -8.62
CA MET A 256 2.14 -8.88 -9.42
C MET A 256 2.50 -8.89 -10.92
N CYS A 257 2.94 -7.76 -11.49
CA CYS A 257 3.40 -7.71 -12.88
C CYS A 257 4.56 -8.69 -13.11
N GLN A 258 5.55 -8.69 -12.22
CA GLN A 258 6.70 -9.58 -12.32
C GLN A 258 6.29 -11.04 -12.21
N ARG A 259 5.46 -11.40 -11.23
CA ARG A 259 5.02 -12.79 -10.98
C ARG A 259 4.14 -13.34 -12.10
N VAL A 260 3.23 -12.52 -12.63
CA VAL A 260 2.42 -12.90 -13.80
C VAL A 260 3.31 -13.18 -14.99
N GLY A 261 4.32 -12.32 -15.24
CA GLY A 261 5.29 -12.55 -16.33
C GLY A 261 6.08 -13.85 -16.12
N GLU A 262 6.58 -14.10 -14.91
CA GLU A 262 7.30 -15.34 -14.57
C GLU A 262 6.43 -16.58 -14.77
N ALA A 263 5.17 -16.54 -14.31
CA ALA A 263 4.23 -17.64 -14.49
C ALA A 263 4.02 -17.97 -15.95
N GLN A 264 3.85 -16.97 -16.79
CA GLN A 264 3.60 -17.16 -18.22
C GLN A 264 4.82 -17.60 -19.01
N ASP A 265 6.02 -17.22 -18.56
CA ASP A 265 7.27 -17.70 -19.15
C ASP A 265 7.57 -19.15 -18.77
N LEU A 266 7.17 -19.60 -17.61
CA LEU A 266 7.50 -20.96 -17.08
C LEU A 266 6.44 -22.03 -17.40
N LEU A 267 5.14 -21.68 -17.31
CA LEU A 267 4.03 -22.65 -17.48
C LEU A 267 4.02 -23.41 -18.81
N PRO A 268 4.47 -22.86 -19.96
CA PRO A 268 4.56 -23.63 -21.19
C PRO A 268 5.60 -24.75 -21.18
N TYR A 269 6.55 -24.71 -20.22
CA TYR A 269 7.72 -25.60 -20.17
C TYR A 269 7.77 -26.48 -18.92
N SER A 270 6.85 -26.29 -17.99
CA SER A 270 6.87 -26.96 -16.69
C SER A 270 5.45 -27.32 -16.25
N ASP A 271 5.29 -28.55 -15.73
CA ASP A 271 4.08 -28.96 -15.00
C ASP A 271 4.05 -28.39 -13.57
N ASP A 272 5.01 -27.53 -13.21
CA ASP A 272 5.13 -26.94 -11.90
C ASP A 272 4.06 -25.87 -11.66
N THR A 273 3.55 -25.81 -10.45
CA THR A 273 2.64 -24.76 -10.00
C THR A 273 3.45 -23.52 -9.66
N VAL A 274 3.15 -22.39 -10.29
CA VAL A 274 3.71 -21.09 -9.91
C VAL A 274 2.85 -20.46 -8.82
N TRP A 275 3.44 -20.25 -7.66
CA TRP A 275 2.76 -19.62 -6.53
C TRP A 275 2.88 -18.11 -6.59
N LEU A 276 1.74 -17.40 -6.44
CA LEU A 276 1.67 -15.94 -6.37
C LEU A 276 1.57 -15.42 -4.93
N ASP A 277 1.78 -16.27 -3.95
CA ASP A 277 1.64 -16.00 -2.52
C ASP A 277 2.72 -15.05 -1.94
N ASP A 278 3.80 -14.80 -2.69
CA ASP A 278 4.83 -13.81 -2.32
C ASP A 278 4.38 -12.35 -2.55
N ALA A 279 3.29 -12.13 -3.26
CA ALA A 279 2.77 -10.79 -3.50
C ALA A 279 1.98 -10.31 -2.27
N THR A 280 2.62 -9.47 -1.46
CA THR A 280 2.02 -8.91 -0.25
C THR A 280 1.72 -7.43 -0.42
N LEU A 281 0.55 -6.99 0.06
CA LEU A 281 0.24 -5.58 0.18
C LEU A 281 0.69 -5.08 1.56
N ASN A 282 1.93 -4.61 1.64
CA ASN A 282 2.49 -4.05 2.88
C ASN A 282 2.26 -2.53 2.93
N MET A 283 1.53 -2.07 3.94
CA MET A 283 1.23 -0.66 4.18
C MET A 283 1.90 -0.13 5.46
N ASP A 284 2.88 -0.85 5.98
CA ASP A 284 3.52 -0.52 7.26
C ASP A 284 4.27 0.81 7.20
N ALA A 285 4.19 1.55 8.29
CA ALA A 285 5.00 2.74 8.46
C ALA A 285 6.46 2.34 8.75
N PRO A 286 7.44 2.97 8.10
CA PRO A 286 8.84 2.74 8.40
C PRO A 286 9.19 3.07 9.86
N ASP A 287 10.26 2.44 10.38
CA ASP A 287 10.71 2.60 11.76
C ASP A 287 10.92 4.08 12.13
N GLY A 288 10.36 4.50 13.25
CA GLY A 288 10.50 5.86 13.78
C GLY A 288 9.49 6.88 13.24
N LEU A 289 8.76 6.59 12.15
CA LEU A 289 7.77 7.53 11.60
C LEU A 289 6.59 7.76 12.56
N MET A 290 6.05 6.70 13.14
CA MET A 290 4.95 6.83 14.10
C MET A 290 5.37 7.55 15.38
N GLU A 291 6.62 7.40 15.78
CA GLU A 291 7.25 8.16 16.85
C GLU A 291 7.28 9.67 16.54
N ALA A 292 7.72 10.03 15.35
CA ALA A 292 7.78 11.43 14.91
C ALA A 292 6.38 12.05 14.86
N VAL A 293 5.40 11.37 14.24
CA VAL A 293 4.00 11.82 14.20
C VAL A 293 3.44 12.00 15.61
N GLY A 294 3.67 11.03 16.51
CA GLY A 294 3.22 11.09 17.92
C GLY A 294 3.85 12.26 18.69
N ALA A 295 5.12 12.58 18.42
CA ALA A 295 5.79 13.72 19.03
C ALA A 295 5.16 15.07 18.62
N GLN A 296 4.78 15.21 17.34
CA GLN A 296 4.07 16.40 16.85
C GLN A 296 2.67 16.55 17.47
N PHE A 297 1.94 15.44 17.66
CA PHE A 297 0.66 15.48 18.39
C PHE A 297 0.84 16.02 19.81
N LYS A 298 1.85 15.57 20.55
CA LYS A 298 2.13 16.08 21.89
C LYS A 298 2.44 17.57 21.88
N ARG A 299 3.20 18.04 20.88
CA ARG A 299 3.56 19.46 20.74
C ARG A 299 2.33 20.35 20.59
N PHE A 300 1.31 19.92 19.88
CA PHE A 300 0.18 20.74 19.48
C PHE A 300 -1.12 20.50 20.25
N LEU A 301 -1.26 19.36 20.96
CA LEU A 301 -2.46 19.04 21.74
C LEU A 301 -2.29 19.28 23.23
N ASN A 302 -1.06 19.32 23.74
CA ASN A 302 -0.73 19.70 25.13
C ASN A 302 -0.37 21.19 25.18
#